data_335310de50050877dd8ec3b65d915925
#
_entry.id   335310de50050877dd8ec3b65d915925
#
_cell.length_a   1.000
_cell.length_b   1.000
_cell.length_c   1.000
_cell.angle_alpha   90.00
_cell.angle_beta   90.00
_cell.angle_gamma   90.00
#
_symmetry.space_group_name_H-M   'P 1'
#
loop_
_entity.id
_entity.type
_entity.pdbx_description
1 polymer ?
#
loop_
_entity_poly.entity_id
_entity_poly.type
_entity_poly.pdbx_seq_one_letter_code
_entity_poly.pdbx_strand_id
1 'polypeptide(L)'
;MKHVIIGTGPAGVVAAETLRKRLPEADITLLGGEPELPYSRMAIPYHLIGKVDEGGTHLRPTAGHFDALRIELRQHIVESIHPDSKALTLVGGDTLTFDKLLLATGSRATRPPIPGMDLPGVVNCWTLADARKIIAGANAGDDVVLMGAGFIGCIILEALALRGVKLTVVEMENRMVPRMMDEKSGGLLKQWCEAKGVRVLTSTRVQSVSADAGKLVVALSGHEPFKVNLVISATGGCKRIPIWRMVCWIPITALS
;
A
#
# COMPACT_ATOMS: atom_id res chain seq x y z
N MET A 1 -8.83 26.35 -17.82
CA MET A 1 -8.54 26.24 -16.37
C MET A 1 -7.80 24.95 -16.15
N LYS A 2 -6.61 25.01 -15.53
CA LYS A 2 -5.74 23.85 -15.29
C LYS A 2 -6.05 23.21 -13.94
N HIS A 3 -6.55 21.99 -13.97
CA HIS A 3 -6.78 21.17 -12.77
C HIS A 3 -5.68 20.11 -12.66
N VAL A 4 -4.97 20.10 -11.54
CA VAL A 4 -3.95 19.08 -11.26
C VAL A 4 -4.42 18.22 -10.09
N ILE A 5 -4.34 16.91 -10.24
CA ILE A 5 -4.68 15.93 -9.22
C ILE A 5 -3.45 15.11 -8.92
N ILE A 6 -3.00 15.10 -7.66
CA ILE A 6 -1.86 14.30 -7.22
C ILE A 6 -2.35 13.00 -6.60
N GLY A 7 -2.11 11.89 -7.27
CA GLY A 7 -2.45 10.54 -6.86
C GLY A 7 -3.36 9.83 -7.86
N THR A 8 -2.88 8.70 -8.38
CA THR A 8 -3.55 7.86 -9.40
C THR A 8 -4.35 6.70 -8.79
N GLY A 9 -4.61 6.76 -7.50
CA GLY A 9 -5.52 5.81 -6.84
C GLY A 9 -7.00 6.07 -7.16
N PRO A 10 -7.93 5.26 -6.62
CA PRO A 10 -9.37 5.37 -6.91
C PRO A 10 -9.92 6.79 -6.73
N ALA A 11 -9.50 7.49 -5.68
CA ALA A 11 -9.97 8.85 -5.40
C ALA A 11 -9.56 9.84 -6.50
N GLY A 12 -8.30 9.79 -6.95
CA GLY A 12 -7.80 10.69 -8.01
C GLY A 12 -8.44 10.39 -9.36
N VAL A 13 -8.57 9.12 -9.73
CA VAL A 13 -9.20 8.69 -10.98
C VAL A 13 -10.65 9.15 -11.04
N VAL A 14 -11.44 8.84 -10.00
CA VAL A 14 -12.87 9.24 -9.96
C VAL A 14 -13.02 10.76 -9.98
N ALA A 15 -12.12 11.48 -9.28
CA ALA A 15 -12.15 12.95 -9.31
C ALA A 15 -11.85 13.50 -10.71
N ALA A 16 -10.85 12.97 -11.42
CA ALA A 16 -10.51 13.39 -12.78
C ALA A 16 -11.68 13.16 -13.75
N GLU A 17 -12.30 11.98 -13.70
CA GLU A 17 -13.46 11.63 -14.51
C GLU A 17 -14.68 12.52 -14.18
N THR A 18 -14.90 12.81 -12.91
CA THR A 18 -15.99 13.69 -12.46
C THR A 18 -15.77 15.12 -12.93
N LEU A 19 -14.54 15.62 -12.84
CA LEU A 19 -14.19 16.93 -13.37
C LEU A 19 -14.44 17.00 -14.87
N ARG A 20 -14.02 16.00 -15.65
CA ARG A 20 -14.28 15.97 -17.10
C ARG A 20 -15.75 16.02 -17.44
N LYS A 21 -16.59 15.30 -16.67
CA LYS A 21 -18.06 15.34 -16.87
C LYS A 21 -18.66 16.71 -16.56
N ARG A 22 -18.14 17.40 -15.55
CA ARG A 22 -18.67 18.70 -15.10
C ARG A 22 -18.07 19.88 -15.85
N LEU A 23 -16.84 19.76 -16.30
CA LEU A 23 -16.06 20.80 -16.97
C LEU A 23 -15.43 20.21 -18.25
N PRO A 24 -16.21 20.09 -19.34
CA PRO A 24 -15.78 19.40 -20.56
C PRO A 24 -14.51 19.97 -21.20
N GLU A 25 -14.25 21.27 -21.02
CA GLU A 25 -13.11 21.98 -21.63
C GLU A 25 -11.96 22.28 -20.64
N ALA A 26 -11.98 21.72 -19.44
CA ALA A 26 -10.90 21.92 -18.50
C ALA A 26 -9.65 21.12 -18.90
N ASP A 27 -8.46 21.68 -18.65
CA ASP A 27 -7.20 20.93 -18.72
C ASP A 27 -7.06 20.12 -17.42
N ILE A 28 -7.00 18.81 -17.53
CA ILE A 28 -6.93 17.91 -16.36
C ILE A 28 -5.67 17.08 -16.47
N THR A 29 -4.78 17.23 -15.48
CA THR A 29 -3.56 16.42 -15.33
C THR A 29 -3.67 15.57 -14.07
N LEU A 30 -3.47 14.26 -14.22
CA LEU A 30 -3.45 13.28 -13.13
C LEU A 30 -2.02 12.78 -12.92
N LEU A 31 -1.41 13.11 -11.76
CA LEU A 31 -0.03 12.78 -11.43
C LEU A 31 0.06 11.51 -10.59
N GLY A 32 0.85 10.54 -11.03
CA GLY A 32 1.18 9.31 -10.30
C GLY A 32 2.67 9.18 -10.03
N GLY A 33 3.04 8.77 -8.82
CA GLY A 33 4.45 8.57 -8.45
C GLY A 33 4.94 7.12 -8.62
N GLU A 34 4.09 6.23 -9.12
CA GLU A 34 4.41 4.83 -9.41
C GLU A 34 4.46 4.64 -10.94
N PRO A 35 5.28 3.73 -11.48
CA PRO A 35 5.40 3.52 -12.92
C PRO A 35 4.19 2.83 -13.54
N GLU A 36 3.33 2.23 -12.73
CA GLU A 36 2.15 1.51 -13.16
C GLU A 36 1.02 2.45 -13.58
N LEU A 37 0.15 1.96 -14.47
CA LEU A 37 -1.14 2.58 -14.74
C LEU A 37 -1.99 2.65 -13.44
N PRO A 38 -2.98 3.53 -13.35
CA PRO A 38 -3.85 3.61 -12.18
C PRO A 38 -4.45 2.27 -11.82
N TYR A 39 -4.17 1.76 -10.62
CA TYR A 39 -4.61 0.45 -10.16
C TYR A 39 -5.23 0.50 -8.76
N SER A 40 -5.98 -0.56 -8.42
CA SER A 40 -6.56 -0.76 -7.09
C SER A 40 -5.64 -1.60 -6.22
N ARG A 41 -5.17 -1.04 -5.12
CA ARG A 41 -4.41 -1.80 -4.11
C ARG A 41 -5.23 -2.90 -3.46
N MET A 42 -6.56 -2.76 -3.45
CA MET A 42 -7.47 -3.79 -2.96
C MET A 42 -7.51 -5.04 -3.85
N ALA A 43 -7.02 -4.95 -5.09
CA ALA A 43 -6.90 -6.08 -6.00
C ALA A 43 -5.60 -6.90 -5.79
N ILE A 44 -4.62 -6.37 -5.04
CA ILE A 44 -3.34 -7.05 -4.78
C ILE A 44 -3.53 -8.46 -4.20
N PRO A 45 -4.37 -8.73 -3.18
CA PRO A 45 -4.56 -10.08 -2.67
C PRO A 45 -5.02 -11.07 -3.73
N TYR A 46 -5.89 -10.64 -4.66
CA TYR A 46 -6.35 -11.49 -5.76
C TYR A 46 -5.25 -11.75 -6.79
N HIS A 47 -4.36 -10.77 -7.01
CA HIS A 47 -3.18 -10.93 -7.85
C HIS A 47 -2.17 -11.88 -7.20
N LEU A 48 -1.95 -11.79 -5.89
CA LEU A 48 -1.06 -12.70 -5.16
C LEU A 48 -1.45 -14.18 -5.31
N ILE A 49 -2.72 -14.50 -5.40
CA ILE A 49 -3.23 -15.88 -5.57
C ILE A 49 -3.49 -16.26 -7.02
N GLY A 50 -3.15 -15.41 -7.98
CA GLY A 50 -3.31 -15.66 -9.41
C GLY A 50 -4.75 -15.63 -9.92
N LYS A 51 -5.72 -15.12 -9.14
CA LYS A 51 -7.11 -14.94 -9.61
C LYS A 51 -7.25 -13.83 -10.65
N VAL A 52 -6.37 -12.85 -10.61
CA VAL A 52 -6.24 -11.81 -11.62
C VAL A 52 -4.76 -11.64 -11.94
N ASP A 53 -4.45 -11.31 -13.19
CA ASP A 53 -3.12 -10.86 -13.58
C ASP A 53 -2.89 -9.40 -13.11
N GLU A 54 -1.74 -8.84 -13.44
CA GLU A 54 -1.43 -7.47 -13.07
C GLU A 54 -2.36 -6.46 -13.74
N GLY A 55 -2.73 -6.71 -15.01
CA GLY A 55 -3.71 -5.91 -15.76
C GLY A 55 -5.09 -5.90 -15.12
N GLY A 56 -5.49 -7.04 -14.52
CA GLY A 56 -6.75 -7.16 -13.77
C GLY A 56 -6.81 -6.33 -12.48
N THR A 57 -5.69 -5.75 -12.05
CA THR A 57 -5.67 -4.78 -10.93
C THR A 57 -6.00 -3.36 -11.38
N HIS A 58 -5.90 -3.06 -12.67
CA HIS A 58 -6.07 -1.70 -13.19
C HIS A 58 -7.49 -1.18 -12.96
N LEU A 59 -7.61 0.09 -12.56
CA LEU A 59 -8.90 0.75 -12.34
C LEU A 59 -9.67 0.96 -13.64
N ARG A 60 -8.94 1.13 -14.75
CA ARG A 60 -9.49 1.34 -16.09
C ARG A 60 -8.69 0.50 -17.08
N PRO A 61 -9.09 -0.75 -17.31
CA PRO A 61 -8.32 -1.68 -18.15
C PRO A 61 -8.40 -1.37 -19.65
N THR A 62 -9.39 -0.56 -20.08
CA THR A 62 -9.54 -0.19 -21.49
C THR A 62 -8.39 0.70 -21.93
N ALA A 63 -7.63 0.28 -22.95
CA ALA A 63 -6.56 1.07 -23.53
C ALA A 63 -7.07 2.44 -24.01
N GLY A 64 -6.30 3.50 -23.79
CA GLY A 64 -6.66 4.86 -24.19
C GLY A 64 -7.81 5.51 -23.40
N HIS A 65 -8.25 4.90 -22.28
CA HIS A 65 -9.36 5.46 -21.49
C HIS A 65 -9.13 6.93 -21.07
N PHE A 66 -7.94 7.25 -20.57
CA PHE A 66 -7.61 8.61 -20.14
C PHE A 66 -7.46 9.57 -21.32
N ASP A 67 -6.89 9.10 -22.44
CA ASP A 67 -6.75 9.88 -23.68
C ASP A 67 -8.12 10.22 -24.27
N ALA A 68 -9.04 9.24 -24.34
CA ALA A 68 -10.42 9.46 -24.81
C ALA A 68 -11.17 10.49 -23.95
N LEU A 69 -10.83 10.58 -22.67
CA LEU A 69 -11.37 11.58 -21.76
C LEU A 69 -10.54 12.87 -21.74
N ARG A 70 -9.49 13.00 -22.54
CA ARG A 70 -8.58 14.16 -22.54
C ARG A 70 -8.04 14.44 -21.12
N ILE A 71 -7.73 13.39 -20.36
CA ILE A 71 -7.06 13.45 -19.05
C ILE A 71 -5.60 13.09 -19.27
N GLU A 72 -4.73 14.07 -19.05
CA GLU A 72 -3.29 13.84 -19.14
C GLU A 72 -2.80 13.04 -17.94
N LEU A 73 -2.31 11.81 -18.19
CA LEU A 73 -1.70 10.97 -17.16
C LEU A 73 -0.19 11.17 -17.18
N ARG A 74 0.39 11.66 -16.07
CA ARG A 74 1.84 11.85 -15.91
C ARG A 74 2.39 10.99 -14.78
N GLN A 75 3.49 10.30 -15.05
CA GLN A 75 4.24 9.51 -14.06
C GLN A 75 5.38 10.36 -13.49
N HIS A 76 5.06 11.18 -12.49
CA HIS A 76 6.04 12.01 -11.79
C HIS A 76 5.74 12.09 -10.30
N ILE A 77 6.81 12.14 -9.50
CA ILE A 77 6.73 12.39 -8.06
C ILE A 77 6.76 13.89 -7.83
N VAL A 78 5.79 14.39 -7.07
CA VAL A 78 5.79 15.80 -6.63
C VAL A 78 6.70 15.92 -5.42
N GLU A 79 7.69 16.79 -5.51
CA GLU A 79 8.64 17.09 -4.46
C GLU A 79 8.12 18.17 -3.51
N SER A 80 7.58 19.26 -4.07
CA SER A 80 7.03 20.38 -3.29
C SER A 80 5.83 21.03 -3.96
N ILE A 81 5.04 21.73 -3.15
CA ILE A 81 3.87 22.51 -3.57
C ILE A 81 4.10 23.96 -3.17
N HIS A 82 3.91 24.87 -4.10
CA HIS A 82 4.01 26.32 -3.92
C HIS A 82 2.63 26.96 -4.11
N PRO A 83 1.83 27.11 -3.04
CA PRO A 83 0.45 27.57 -3.14
C PRO A 83 0.32 28.99 -3.69
N ASP A 84 1.20 29.90 -3.28
CA ASP A 84 1.17 31.32 -3.67
C ASP A 84 1.40 31.51 -5.16
N SER A 85 2.38 30.79 -5.72
CA SER A 85 2.68 30.80 -7.16
C SER A 85 1.83 29.80 -7.96
N LYS A 86 0.98 29.00 -7.29
CA LYS A 86 0.19 27.92 -7.89
C LYS A 86 1.05 26.99 -8.75
N ALA A 87 2.16 26.52 -8.20
CA ALA A 87 3.13 25.67 -8.88
C ALA A 87 3.49 24.44 -8.04
N LEU A 88 3.84 23.37 -8.74
CA LEU A 88 4.44 22.16 -8.19
C LEU A 88 5.86 22.04 -8.68
N THR A 89 6.79 21.65 -7.82
CA THR A 89 8.10 21.15 -8.25
C THR A 89 8.04 19.62 -8.30
N LEU A 90 8.46 19.05 -9.42
CA LEU A 90 8.55 17.60 -9.61
C LEU A 90 9.98 17.14 -9.30
N VAL A 91 10.14 15.89 -8.91
CA VAL A 91 11.47 15.27 -8.79
C VAL A 91 12.17 15.35 -10.14
N GLY A 92 13.38 15.93 -10.16
CA GLY A 92 14.12 16.25 -11.39
C GLY A 92 14.13 17.74 -11.73
N GLY A 93 13.37 18.57 -10.99
CA GLY A 93 13.40 20.03 -11.08
C GLY A 93 12.35 20.65 -12.00
N ASP A 94 11.59 19.86 -12.74
CA ASP A 94 10.52 20.37 -13.59
C ASP A 94 9.41 21.04 -12.76
N THR A 95 8.77 22.05 -13.34
CA THR A 95 7.69 22.80 -12.70
C THR A 95 6.37 22.60 -13.46
N LEU A 96 5.29 22.36 -12.73
CA LEU A 96 3.93 22.29 -13.27
C LEU A 96 3.03 23.32 -12.58
N THR A 97 2.42 24.21 -13.34
CA THR A 97 1.46 25.20 -12.81
C THR A 97 0.04 24.66 -12.78
N PHE A 98 -0.77 25.15 -11.85
CA PHE A 98 -2.18 24.80 -11.71
C PHE A 98 -3.06 26.00 -11.35
N ASP A 99 -4.32 25.98 -11.74
CA ASP A 99 -5.36 26.89 -11.21
C ASP A 99 -6.03 26.28 -9.98
N LYS A 100 -6.27 24.97 -10.01
CA LYS A 100 -6.85 24.17 -8.92
C LYS A 100 -6.02 22.91 -8.69
N LEU A 101 -5.81 22.57 -7.43
CA LEU A 101 -5.05 21.39 -7.02
C LEU A 101 -5.89 20.49 -6.12
N LEU A 102 -5.93 19.20 -6.43
CA LEU A 102 -6.50 18.16 -5.56
C LEU A 102 -5.40 17.22 -5.08
N LEU A 103 -5.36 16.99 -3.77
CA LEU A 103 -4.44 16.05 -3.14
C LEU A 103 -5.18 14.73 -2.86
N ALA A 104 -4.90 13.71 -3.65
CA ALA A 104 -5.43 12.35 -3.53
C ALA A 104 -4.30 11.33 -3.30
N THR A 105 -3.26 11.72 -2.55
CA THR A 105 -1.98 11.02 -2.40
C THR A 105 -2.06 9.71 -1.60
N GLY A 106 -3.20 9.45 -0.94
CA GLY A 106 -3.39 8.23 -0.16
C GLY A 106 -2.45 8.13 1.04
N SER A 107 -1.88 6.95 1.23
CA SER A 107 -1.00 6.61 2.33
C SER A 107 0.17 5.74 1.86
N ARG A 108 1.15 5.55 2.74
CA ARG A 108 2.28 4.64 2.51
C ARG A 108 2.37 3.62 3.65
N ALA A 109 2.96 2.46 3.38
CA ALA A 109 3.26 1.49 4.41
C ALA A 109 4.17 2.11 5.49
N THR A 110 3.89 1.82 6.74
CA THR A 110 4.79 2.17 7.85
C THR A 110 5.91 1.16 7.91
N ARG A 111 7.14 1.62 8.01
CA ARG A 111 8.28 0.77 8.32
C ARG A 111 8.61 0.97 9.80
N PRO A 112 8.40 -0.05 10.65
CA PRO A 112 8.71 0.07 12.07
C PRO A 112 10.23 0.21 12.27
N PRO A 113 10.68 0.94 13.32
CA PRO A 113 12.10 1.12 13.62
C PRO A 113 12.68 -0.13 14.31
N ILE A 114 12.66 -1.25 13.59
CA ILE A 114 13.19 -2.55 14.03
C ILE A 114 14.45 -2.82 13.23
N PRO A 115 15.57 -3.22 13.85
CA PRO A 115 16.79 -3.58 13.14
C PRO A 115 16.54 -4.63 12.05
N GLY A 116 17.06 -4.41 10.84
CA GLY A 116 16.97 -5.33 9.71
C GLY A 116 15.70 -5.21 8.86
N MET A 117 14.83 -4.21 9.09
CA MET A 117 13.64 -4.00 8.26
C MET A 117 13.93 -3.52 6.84
N ASP A 118 15.15 -3.17 6.52
CA ASP A 118 15.65 -2.76 5.20
C ASP A 118 16.37 -3.88 4.44
N LEU A 119 16.53 -5.04 5.05
CA LEU A 119 17.22 -6.18 4.43
C LEU A 119 16.45 -6.71 3.21
N PRO A 120 17.17 -7.23 2.19
CA PRO A 120 16.54 -8.00 1.12
C PRO A 120 15.73 -9.17 1.69
N GLY A 121 14.51 -9.38 1.18
CA GLY A 121 13.59 -10.38 1.72
C GLY A 121 12.67 -9.85 2.84
N VAL A 122 12.83 -8.58 3.26
CA VAL A 122 11.84 -7.88 4.07
C VAL A 122 11.05 -6.94 3.16
N VAL A 123 9.76 -7.18 3.02
CA VAL A 123 8.88 -6.45 2.08
C VAL A 123 7.63 -5.93 2.79
N ASN A 124 7.02 -4.92 2.22
CA ASN A 124 5.64 -4.56 2.58
C ASN A 124 4.65 -5.29 1.64
N CYS A 125 3.35 -5.14 1.87
CA CYS A 125 2.33 -5.45 0.87
C CYS A 125 1.47 -4.21 0.66
N TRP A 126 1.93 -3.30 -0.18
CA TRP A 126 1.32 -1.99 -0.38
C TRP A 126 1.18 -1.57 -1.83
N THR A 127 2.17 -1.91 -2.66
CA THR A 127 2.26 -1.56 -4.07
C THR A 127 2.31 -2.81 -4.94
N LEU A 128 2.12 -2.66 -6.26
CA LEU A 128 2.34 -3.76 -7.21
C LEU A 128 3.80 -4.22 -7.22
N ALA A 129 4.75 -3.30 -7.01
CA ALA A 129 6.16 -3.66 -6.84
C ALA A 129 6.39 -4.57 -5.62
N ASP A 130 5.66 -4.33 -4.51
CA ASP A 130 5.69 -5.23 -3.35
C ASP A 130 5.06 -6.58 -3.68
N ALA A 131 3.92 -6.59 -4.39
CA ALA A 131 3.25 -7.83 -4.80
C ALA A 131 4.16 -8.71 -5.66
N ARG A 132 4.89 -8.13 -6.63
CA ARG A 132 5.88 -8.86 -7.44
C ARG A 132 6.96 -9.50 -6.57
N LYS A 133 7.48 -8.79 -5.57
CA LYS A 133 8.47 -9.33 -4.62
C LYS A 133 7.89 -10.48 -3.78
N ILE A 134 6.64 -10.35 -3.32
CA ILE A 134 5.97 -11.41 -2.57
C ILE A 134 5.74 -12.63 -3.47
N ILE A 135 5.30 -12.45 -4.70
CA ILE A 135 5.08 -13.53 -5.67
C ILE A 135 6.38 -14.30 -5.92
N ALA A 136 7.50 -13.58 -6.07
CA ALA A 136 8.81 -14.19 -6.31
C ALA A 136 9.40 -14.89 -5.07
N GLY A 137 9.11 -14.40 -3.87
CA GLY A 137 9.74 -14.85 -2.62
C GLY A 137 8.86 -15.68 -1.69
N ALA A 138 7.59 -15.96 -2.05
CA ALA A 138 6.65 -16.75 -1.24
C ALA A 138 6.12 -17.94 -2.04
N ASN A 139 6.94 -18.97 -2.19
CA ASN A 139 6.57 -20.20 -2.90
C ASN A 139 5.97 -21.23 -1.94
N ALA A 140 5.26 -22.22 -2.49
CA ALA A 140 4.70 -23.29 -1.66
C ALA A 140 5.79 -24.01 -0.87
N GLY A 141 5.56 -24.17 0.43
CA GLY A 141 6.53 -24.76 1.37
C GLY A 141 7.56 -23.81 1.97
N ASP A 142 7.69 -22.58 1.47
CA ASP A 142 8.57 -21.56 2.05
C ASP A 142 8.08 -21.11 3.43
N ASP A 143 9.03 -20.85 4.33
CA ASP A 143 8.74 -20.26 5.64
C ASP A 143 8.60 -18.75 5.51
N VAL A 144 7.43 -18.21 5.86
CA VAL A 144 7.09 -16.78 5.72
C VAL A 144 6.58 -16.23 7.05
N VAL A 145 7.10 -15.08 7.45
CA VAL A 145 6.58 -14.31 8.58
C VAL A 145 5.75 -13.13 8.08
N LEU A 146 4.54 -13.02 8.59
CA LEU A 146 3.67 -11.85 8.44
C LEU A 146 3.67 -11.07 9.76
N MET A 147 4.23 -9.87 9.75
CA MET A 147 4.23 -8.95 10.89
C MET A 147 2.99 -8.09 10.89
N GLY A 148 2.18 -8.23 11.93
CA GLY A 148 0.92 -7.52 12.14
C GLY A 148 -0.29 -8.31 11.66
N ALA A 149 -1.21 -8.59 12.59
CA ALA A 149 -2.50 -9.20 12.32
C ALA A 149 -3.65 -8.17 12.36
N GLY A 150 -3.38 -6.94 11.92
CA GLY A 150 -4.41 -5.91 11.71
C GLY A 150 -5.22 -6.18 10.44
N PHE A 151 -6.06 -5.24 10.04
CA PHE A 151 -6.95 -5.39 8.88
C PHE A 151 -6.20 -5.78 7.59
N ILE A 152 -5.10 -5.07 7.26
CA ILE A 152 -4.29 -5.37 6.07
C ILE A 152 -3.64 -6.75 6.20
N GLY A 153 -3.07 -7.06 7.37
CA GLY A 153 -2.43 -8.35 7.62
C GLY A 153 -3.39 -9.52 7.40
N CYS A 154 -4.62 -9.42 7.89
CA CYS A 154 -5.62 -10.48 7.73
C CYS A 154 -6.05 -10.69 6.26
N ILE A 155 -6.15 -9.63 5.46
CA ILE A 155 -6.45 -9.75 4.02
C ILE A 155 -5.31 -10.46 3.28
N ILE A 156 -4.06 -10.14 3.62
CA ILE A 156 -2.88 -10.74 3.00
C ILE A 156 -2.67 -12.19 3.48
N LEU A 157 -3.02 -12.47 4.75
CA LEU A 157 -2.89 -13.78 5.38
C LEU A 157 -3.57 -14.87 4.53
N GLU A 158 -4.82 -14.63 4.12
CA GLU A 158 -5.55 -15.58 3.29
C GLU A 158 -4.82 -15.85 1.97
N ALA A 159 -4.36 -14.80 1.30
CA ALA A 159 -3.63 -14.94 0.05
C ALA A 159 -2.34 -15.74 0.23
N LEU A 160 -1.59 -15.54 1.30
CA LEU A 160 -0.36 -16.28 1.61
C LEU A 160 -0.64 -17.75 1.93
N ALA A 161 -1.68 -18.01 2.74
CA ALA A 161 -2.09 -19.39 3.06
C ALA A 161 -2.48 -20.16 1.79
N LEU A 162 -3.23 -19.53 0.88
CA LEU A 162 -3.62 -20.15 -0.40
C LEU A 162 -2.44 -20.39 -1.35
N ARG A 163 -1.33 -19.68 -1.19
CA ARG A 163 -0.08 -19.94 -1.91
C ARG A 163 0.68 -21.16 -1.36
N GLY A 164 0.23 -21.74 -0.25
CA GLY A 164 0.83 -22.93 0.35
C GLY A 164 2.14 -22.68 1.12
N VAL A 165 2.39 -21.46 1.57
CA VAL A 165 3.55 -21.14 2.41
C VAL A 165 3.32 -21.62 3.84
N LYS A 166 4.39 -21.93 4.57
CA LYS A 166 4.36 -22.15 6.02
C LYS A 166 4.33 -20.79 6.72
N LEU A 167 3.11 -20.33 7.02
CA LEU A 167 2.87 -18.97 7.50
C LEU A 167 2.93 -18.87 9.02
N THR A 168 3.77 -17.95 9.52
CA THR A 168 3.76 -17.49 10.91
C THR A 168 3.32 -16.04 10.96
N VAL A 169 2.23 -15.76 11.67
CA VAL A 169 1.72 -14.42 11.92
C VAL A 169 2.18 -13.95 13.29
N VAL A 170 2.77 -12.76 13.37
CA VAL A 170 3.25 -12.16 14.62
C VAL A 170 2.50 -10.87 14.89
N GLU A 171 1.77 -10.83 16.02
CA GLU A 171 0.99 -9.67 16.45
C GLU A 171 1.41 -9.23 17.86
N MET A 172 1.70 -7.93 18.01
CA MET A 172 2.13 -7.38 19.28
C MET A 172 1.02 -7.27 20.33
N GLU A 173 -0.21 -7.13 19.87
CA GLU A 173 -1.37 -7.09 20.74
C GLU A 173 -1.83 -8.51 21.12
N ASN A 174 -2.73 -8.61 22.11
CA ASN A 174 -3.17 -9.88 22.67
C ASN A 174 -4.12 -10.69 21.75
N ARG A 175 -4.53 -10.12 20.61
CA ARG A 175 -5.50 -10.73 19.69
C ARG A 175 -5.31 -10.28 18.25
N MET A 176 -5.92 -11.00 17.32
CA MET A 176 -6.01 -10.57 15.92
C MET A 176 -7.00 -9.43 15.76
N VAL A 177 -6.74 -8.55 14.79
CA VAL A 177 -7.54 -7.35 14.44
C VAL A 177 -7.90 -6.49 15.67
N PRO A 178 -6.93 -6.13 16.53
CA PRO A 178 -7.19 -5.58 17.87
C PRO A 178 -7.93 -4.23 17.86
N ARG A 179 -7.84 -3.49 16.75
CA ARG A 179 -8.53 -2.18 16.60
C ARG A 179 -9.98 -2.29 16.18
N MET A 180 -10.44 -3.47 15.75
CA MET A 180 -11.78 -3.66 15.16
C MET A 180 -12.57 -4.77 15.86
N MET A 181 -11.91 -5.64 16.60
CA MET A 181 -12.52 -6.80 17.26
C MET A 181 -12.21 -6.80 18.76
N ASP A 182 -13.16 -7.29 19.56
CA ASP A 182 -12.95 -7.59 20.96
C ASP A 182 -12.08 -8.84 21.14
N GLU A 183 -11.80 -9.22 22.40
CA GLU A 183 -10.94 -10.38 22.69
C GLU A 183 -11.56 -11.70 22.22
N LYS A 184 -12.86 -11.85 22.39
CA LYS A 184 -13.57 -13.06 22.00
C LYS A 184 -13.53 -13.25 20.48
N SER A 185 -13.89 -12.22 19.72
CA SER A 185 -13.91 -12.27 18.25
C SER A 185 -12.51 -12.41 17.65
N GLY A 186 -11.52 -11.67 18.17
CA GLY A 186 -10.12 -11.79 17.75
C GLY A 186 -9.52 -13.16 18.11
N GLY A 187 -9.93 -13.73 19.25
CA GLY A 187 -9.56 -15.09 19.66
C GLY A 187 -10.15 -16.17 18.76
N LEU A 188 -11.41 -16.05 18.37
CA LEU A 188 -12.05 -16.98 17.42
C LEU A 188 -11.35 -16.93 16.04
N LEU A 189 -10.98 -15.73 15.57
CA LEU A 189 -10.23 -15.59 14.33
C LEU A 189 -8.86 -16.26 14.40
N LYS A 190 -8.15 -16.12 15.54
CA LYS A 190 -6.88 -16.82 15.78
C LYS A 190 -7.07 -18.33 15.68
N GLN A 191 -8.03 -18.90 16.41
CA GLN A 191 -8.32 -20.33 16.41
C GLN A 191 -8.67 -20.83 15.00
N TRP A 192 -9.43 -20.05 14.24
CA TRP A 192 -9.74 -20.38 12.85
C TRP A 192 -8.50 -20.41 11.96
N CYS A 193 -7.59 -19.46 12.09
CA CYS A 193 -6.32 -19.43 11.35
C CYS A 193 -5.43 -20.63 11.73
N GLU A 194 -5.33 -20.96 13.03
CA GLU A 194 -4.54 -22.08 13.54
C GLU A 194 -5.10 -23.42 13.04
N ALA A 195 -6.42 -23.58 12.99
CA ALA A 195 -7.07 -24.75 12.40
C ALA A 195 -6.82 -24.92 10.89
N LYS A 196 -6.38 -23.86 10.21
CA LYS A 196 -5.93 -23.86 8.80
C LYS A 196 -4.42 -24.02 8.64
N GLY A 197 -3.70 -24.33 9.72
CA GLY A 197 -2.25 -24.56 9.70
C GLY A 197 -1.39 -23.28 9.75
N VAL A 198 -1.99 -22.13 10.02
CA VAL A 198 -1.25 -20.88 10.22
C VAL A 198 -0.80 -20.79 11.68
N ARG A 199 0.49 -20.59 11.92
CA ARG A 199 0.99 -20.32 13.26
C ARG A 199 0.72 -18.86 13.64
N VAL A 200 -0.04 -18.60 14.72
CA VAL A 200 -0.39 -17.23 15.15
C VAL A 200 0.19 -16.92 16.53
N LEU A 201 1.13 -15.99 16.59
CA LEU A 201 1.79 -15.54 17.81
C LEU A 201 1.25 -14.14 18.17
N THR A 202 0.33 -14.09 19.11
CA THR A 202 -0.18 -12.85 19.72
C THR A 202 0.68 -12.48 20.93
N SER A 203 0.57 -11.24 21.43
CA SER A 203 1.42 -10.69 22.52
C SER A 203 2.93 -10.88 22.24
N THR A 204 3.31 -10.89 20.97
CA THR A 204 4.66 -11.19 20.51
C THR A 204 5.17 -10.06 19.61
N ARG A 205 6.40 -9.62 19.85
CA ARG A 205 7.04 -8.54 19.09
C ARG A 205 8.21 -9.06 18.30
N VAL A 206 8.35 -8.64 17.05
CA VAL A 206 9.61 -8.79 16.31
C VAL A 206 10.62 -7.82 16.91
N GLN A 207 11.75 -8.33 17.36
CA GLN A 207 12.83 -7.56 17.95
C GLN A 207 13.89 -7.17 16.93
N SER A 208 14.21 -8.08 16.01
CA SER A 208 15.13 -7.82 14.91
C SER A 208 14.94 -8.83 13.79
N VAL A 209 15.45 -8.46 12.62
CA VAL A 209 15.65 -9.35 11.48
C VAL A 209 17.13 -9.28 11.09
N SER A 210 17.77 -10.41 10.85
CA SER A 210 19.15 -10.48 10.36
C SER A 210 19.24 -11.43 9.18
N ALA A 211 20.30 -11.33 8.39
CA ALA A 211 20.56 -12.24 7.26
C ALA A 211 21.50 -13.36 7.71
N ASP A 212 21.19 -14.59 7.34
CA ASP A 212 22.06 -15.75 7.57
C ASP A 212 21.91 -16.77 6.44
N ALA A 213 23.02 -17.04 5.75
CA ALA A 213 23.13 -18.05 4.70
C ALA A 213 21.99 -18.01 3.65
N GLY A 214 21.64 -16.82 3.17
CA GLY A 214 20.60 -16.62 2.15
C GLY A 214 19.17 -16.67 2.67
N LYS A 215 18.96 -16.83 3.98
CA LYS A 215 17.68 -16.72 4.67
C LYS A 215 17.69 -15.53 5.63
N LEU A 216 16.51 -15.19 6.12
CA LEU A 216 16.33 -14.22 7.21
C LEU A 216 16.16 -14.97 8.52
N VAL A 217 16.76 -14.45 9.58
CA VAL A 217 16.56 -14.90 10.97
C VAL A 217 15.71 -13.85 11.67
N VAL A 218 14.56 -14.27 12.18
CA VAL A 218 13.63 -13.39 12.90
C VAL A 218 13.75 -13.68 14.40
N ALA A 219 14.14 -12.66 15.17
CA ALA A 219 14.15 -12.70 16.62
C ALA A 219 12.84 -12.12 17.16
N LEU A 220 12.19 -12.87 18.04
CA LEU A 220 10.90 -12.53 18.64
C LEU A 220 11.02 -12.43 20.17
N SER A 221 10.15 -11.65 20.78
CA SER A 221 10.02 -11.63 22.24
C SER A 221 9.46 -12.97 22.74
N GLY A 222 10.15 -13.60 23.70
CA GLY A 222 9.67 -14.83 24.34
C GLY A 222 9.75 -16.11 23.49
N HIS A 223 10.41 -16.08 22.34
CA HIS A 223 10.61 -17.22 21.46
C HIS A 223 12.04 -17.31 20.97
N GLU A 224 12.49 -18.53 20.69
CA GLU A 224 13.76 -18.74 20.01
C GLU A 224 13.73 -18.16 18.58
N PRO A 225 14.83 -17.52 18.12
CA PRO A 225 14.94 -17.05 16.75
C PRO A 225 14.82 -18.21 15.75
N PHE A 226 14.19 -17.95 14.60
CA PHE A 226 14.02 -18.96 13.55
C PHE A 226 14.24 -18.38 12.15
N LYS A 227 14.61 -19.25 11.22
CA LYS A 227 14.91 -18.89 9.83
C LYS A 227 13.66 -18.87 8.97
N VAL A 228 13.55 -17.88 8.09
CA VAL A 228 12.46 -17.72 7.12
C VAL A 228 12.99 -17.30 5.76
N ASN A 229 12.20 -17.52 4.72
CA ASN A 229 12.51 -17.10 3.35
C ASN A 229 12.10 -15.62 3.13
N LEU A 230 11.00 -15.19 3.74
CA LEU A 230 10.43 -13.86 3.52
C LEU A 230 9.81 -13.32 4.81
N VAL A 231 9.96 -12.01 5.03
CA VAL A 231 9.25 -11.25 6.08
C VAL A 231 8.38 -10.22 5.41
N ILE A 232 7.06 -10.24 5.68
CA ILE A 232 6.10 -9.27 5.16
C ILE A 232 5.64 -8.38 6.30
N SER A 233 5.89 -7.06 6.18
CA SER A 233 5.45 -6.08 7.15
C SER A 233 4.07 -5.53 6.81
N ALA A 234 3.07 -5.85 7.62
CA ALA A 234 1.70 -5.33 7.57
C ALA A 234 1.36 -4.51 8.82
N THR A 235 2.33 -3.80 9.38
CA THR A 235 2.24 -3.06 10.65
C THR A 235 1.47 -1.74 10.55
N GLY A 236 0.79 -1.51 9.44
CA GLY A 236 -0.08 -0.36 9.21
C GLY A 236 0.45 0.59 8.15
N GLY A 237 -0.36 1.62 7.89
CA GLY A 237 -0.04 2.69 6.96
C GLY A 237 -0.08 4.06 7.64
N CYS A 238 0.79 4.95 7.24
CA CYS A 238 0.71 6.35 7.61
C CYS A 238 0.25 7.19 6.43
N LYS A 239 -0.53 8.23 6.71
CA LYS A 239 -0.90 9.21 5.69
C LYS A 239 0.38 9.87 5.15
N ARG A 240 0.43 10.16 3.87
CA ARG A 240 1.50 10.97 3.27
C ARG A 240 1.32 12.45 3.64
N ILE A 241 1.51 12.79 4.91
CA ILE A 241 1.18 14.12 5.48
C ILE A 241 2.34 15.15 5.47
N PRO A 242 3.60 14.91 5.11
CA PRO A 242 4.56 16.02 5.10
C PRO A 242 4.13 17.19 4.20
N ILE A 243 3.37 16.91 3.15
CA ILE A 243 2.87 17.93 2.20
C ILE A 243 1.79 18.83 2.85
N TRP A 244 1.03 18.33 3.86
CA TRP A 244 -0.07 19.06 4.49
C TRP A 244 0.36 20.09 5.55
N ARG A 245 1.57 20.02 6.07
CA ARG A 245 2.06 21.04 7.01
C ARG A 245 2.35 22.39 6.35
N MET A 246 2.42 22.41 5.01
CA MET A 246 2.62 23.64 4.22
C MET A 246 1.35 24.18 3.56
N VAL A 247 0.25 23.45 3.58
CA VAL A 247 -1.00 23.92 2.98
C VAL A 247 -1.91 24.44 4.08
N CYS A 248 -1.80 25.75 4.36
CA CYS A 248 -2.90 26.51 4.94
C CYS A 248 -4.18 26.24 4.10
N TRP A 249 -5.25 25.96 4.78
CA TRP A 249 -6.62 25.91 4.28
C TRP A 249 -6.82 26.80 3.06
N ILE A 250 -6.95 26.21 1.88
CA ILE A 250 -7.58 26.90 0.77
C ILE A 250 -9.07 26.66 0.98
N PRO A 251 -9.86 27.66 1.31
CA PRO A 251 -11.28 27.47 1.51
C PRO A 251 -11.89 26.96 0.20
N ILE A 252 -12.63 25.86 0.29
CA ILE A 252 -13.57 25.45 -0.74
C ILE A 252 -14.69 26.49 -0.70
N THR A 253 -14.47 27.63 -1.31
CA THR A 253 -15.56 28.56 -1.57
C THR A 253 -16.41 27.96 -2.67
N ALA A 254 -17.55 27.48 -2.23
CA ALA A 254 -18.81 27.31 -2.94
C ALA A 254 -18.74 27.08 -4.45
N LEU A 255 -19.08 25.87 -4.84
CA LEU A 255 -19.81 25.60 -6.07
C LEU A 255 -21.21 26.23 -5.91
N SER A 256 -21.38 27.49 -6.28
CA SER A 256 -22.66 28.07 -6.64
C SER A 256 -22.81 28.03 -8.16
#